data_0a5b22404a8491ac276af3b783e3673e
#
_entry.id   0a5b22404a8491ac276af3b783e3673e
#
_cell.length_a   1.000
_cell.length_b   1.000
_cell.length_c   1.000
_cell.angle_alpha   90.00
_cell.angle_beta   90.00
_cell.angle_gamma   90.00
#
_symmetry.space_group_name_H-M   'P 1'
#
loop_
_entity.id
_entity.type
_entity.pdbx_description
1 polymer ?
#
loop_
_entity_poly.entity_id
_entity_poly.type
_entity_poly.pdbx_seq_one_letter_code
_entity_poly.pdbx_strand_id
1 'polypeptide(L)'
;MDSKSLEQQLHDAGLVEIKDPHFIIDLMYARANNMSGCAAYREIGLGNRAFVRTALYGRLLNLVPELEAMRLKMRICDAYRPPLAHTIMLKKVAIPGLFAANYQLSNHCHGTAVDVCLTDLDGKNLEYPTAVDAYTPEIFQALQQGNEAPFRENLIRARHDYLQASPAALANRALLKDLMCRHGFEPIPHEW
;
A
#
# COMPACT_ATOMS: atom_id res chain seq x y z
N MET A 1 18.61 -31.59 -0.26
CA MET A 1 17.65 -30.87 0.63
C MET A 1 16.79 -30.02 -0.28
N ASP A 2 15.53 -30.40 -0.47
CA ASP A 2 14.62 -29.63 -1.31
C ASP A 2 14.40 -28.27 -0.65
N SER A 3 14.75 -27.21 -1.37
CA SER A 3 14.49 -25.84 -0.91
C SER A 3 12.98 -25.63 -0.90
N LYS A 4 12.39 -25.25 0.25
CA LYS A 4 10.97 -24.90 0.35
C LYS A 4 10.64 -23.83 -0.69
N SER A 5 9.46 -23.94 -1.31
CA SER A 5 8.95 -22.87 -2.19
C SER A 5 8.81 -21.55 -1.41
N LEU A 6 8.86 -20.42 -2.11
CA LEU A 6 8.63 -19.11 -1.49
C LEU A 6 7.28 -19.08 -0.74
N GLU A 7 6.24 -19.66 -1.31
CA GLU A 7 4.91 -19.74 -0.69
C GLU A 7 4.95 -20.52 0.64
N GLN A 8 5.66 -21.66 0.68
CA GLN A 8 5.81 -22.44 1.90
C GLN A 8 6.61 -21.65 2.95
N GLN A 9 7.64 -20.93 2.57
CA GLN A 9 8.42 -20.09 3.48
C GLN A 9 7.57 -18.97 4.08
N LEU A 10 6.73 -18.31 3.27
CA LEU A 10 5.82 -17.25 3.73
C LEU A 10 4.75 -17.81 4.67
N HIS A 11 4.17 -18.95 4.33
CA HIS A 11 3.19 -19.64 5.20
C HIS A 11 3.81 -20.05 6.54
N ASP A 12 4.98 -20.64 6.55
CA ASP A 12 5.70 -21.03 7.77
C ASP A 12 6.05 -19.81 8.65
N ALA A 13 6.22 -18.64 8.02
CA ALA A 13 6.38 -17.37 8.70
C ALA A 13 5.06 -16.76 9.22
N GLY A 14 3.92 -17.45 9.09
CA GLY A 14 2.61 -16.99 9.52
C GLY A 14 2.01 -15.90 8.63
N LEU A 15 2.38 -15.87 7.35
CA LEU A 15 1.83 -14.99 6.33
C LEU A 15 0.87 -15.78 5.45
N VAL A 16 -0.27 -15.17 5.13
CA VAL A 16 -1.30 -15.73 4.25
C VAL A 16 -1.53 -14.83 3.05
N GLU A 17 -1.82 -15.41 1.90
CA GLU A 17 -2.12 -14.68 0.69
C GLU A 17 -3.55 -14.13 0.71
N ILE A 18 -3.73 -12.87 0.33
CA ILE A 18 -5.05 -12.26 0.15
C ILE A 18 -5.61 -12.76 -1.19
N LYS A 19 -6.72 -13.53 -1.13
CA LYS A 19 -7.35 -14.16 -2.31
C LYS A 19 -8.84 -13.86 -2.47
N ASP A 20 -9.45 -13.20 -1.50
CA ASP A 20 -10.87 -12.86 -1.57
C ASP A 20 -11.13 -11.88 -2.73
N PRO A 21 -12.18 -12.09 -3.57
CA PRO A 21 -12.43 -11.32 -4.78
C PRO A 21 -12.87 -9.87 -4.53
N HIS A 22 -13.17 -9.50 -3.28
CA HIS A 22 -13.44 -8.11 -2.91
C HIS A 22 -12.16 -7.27 -2.79
N PHE A 23 -10.98 -7.93 -2.79
CA PHE A 23 -9.68 -7.28 -2.79
C PHE A 23 -9.04 -7.35 -4.17
N ILE A 24 -8.81 -6.19 -4.79
CA ILE A 24 -8.07 -6.07 -6.05
C ILE A 24 -6.59 -5.94 -5.72
N ILE A 25 -5.81 -6.94 -6.06
CA ILE A 25 -4.37 -6.93 -5.82
C ILE A 25 -3.66 -6.15 -6.92
N ASP A 26 -3.08 -5.02 -6.55
CA ASP A 26 -2.37 -4.11 -7.47
C ASP A 26 -1.14 -3.50 -6.79
N LEU A 27 -0.18 -4.36 -6.43
CA LEU A 27 1.00 -3.96 -5.68
C LEU A 27 1.89 -3.02 -6.50
N MET A 28 2.11 -1.81 -5.99
CA MET A 28 2.90 -0.78 -6.67
C MET A 28 4.33 -1.24 -6.94
N TYR A 29 4.94 -1.92 -5.99
CA TYR A 29 6.34 -2.36 -6.09
C TYR A 29 6.53 -3.67 -6.87
N ALA A 30 5.44 -4.24 -7.41
CA ALA A 30 5.51 -5.29 -8.43
C ALA A 30 5.83 -4.76 -9.84
N ARG A 31 5.79 -3.44 -10.04
CA ARG A 31 6.07 -2.73 -11.31
C ARG A 31 7.21 -1.74 -11.10
N ALA A 32 7.88 -1.33 -12.18
CA ALA A 32 8.90 -0.28 -12.11
C ALA A 32 8.31 1.14 -12.08
N ASN A 33 7.03 1.30 -12.45
CA ASN A 33 6.35 2.58 -12.46
C ASN A 33 5.86 2.93 -11.02
N ASN A 34 6.80 3.24 -10.14
CA ASN A 34 6.59 3.65 -8.75
C ASN A 34 7.74 4.56 -8.29
N MET A 35 7.64 5.12 -7.08
CA MET A 35 8.62 6.07 -6.55
C MET A 35 10.05 5.50 -6.43
N SER A 36 10.24 4.20 -6.35
CA SER A 36 11.57 3.58 -6.33
C SER A 36 12.15 3.34 -7.72
N GLY A 37 11.34 3.42 -8.77
CA GLY A 37 11.76 3.17 -10.16
C GLY A 37 12.16 1.72 -10.43
N CYS A 38 11.84 0.77 -9.53
CA CYS A 38 12.18 -0.64 -9.69
C CYS A 38 10.99 -1.54 -9.33
N ALA A 39 10.95 -2.74 -9.93
CA ALA A 39 9.96 -3.77 -9.66
C ALA A 39 10.46 -4.72 -8.56
N ALA A 40 10.73 -4.17 -7.36
CA ALA A 40 11.41 -4.90 -6.28
C ALA A 40 10.75 -6.25 -5.96
N TYR A 41 9.40 -6.34 -5.99
CA TYR A 41 8.70 -7.61 -5.72
C TYR A 41 8.88 -8.63 -6.84
N ARG A 42 8.98 -8.19 -8.08
CA ARG A 42 9.27 -9.08 -9.21
C ARG A 42 10.71 -9.55 -9.18
N GLU A 43 11.65 -8.67 -8.82
CA GLU A 43 13.09 -9.00 -8.72
C GLU A 43 13.37 -10.12 -7.70
N ILE A 44 12.56 -10.20 -6.63
CA ILE A 44 12.68 -11.24 -5.59
C ILE A 44 11.73 -12.44 -5.80
N GLY A 45 10.99 -12.49 -6.92
CA GLY A 45 10.09 -13.60 -7.26
C GLY A 45 8.73 -13.56 -6.57
N LEU A 46 8.37 -12.49 -5.83
CA LEU A 46 7.05 -12.34 -5.20
C LEU A 46 5.97 -11.98 -6.24
N GLY A 47 6.30 -11.11 -7.20
CA GLY A 47 5.37 -10.63 -8.21
C GLY A 47 4.24 -9.78 -7.62
N ASN A 48 3.06 -9.85 -8.25
CA ASN A 48 1.85 -9.14 -7.79
C ASN A 48 0.99 -10.04 -6.89
N ARG A 49 1.57 -10.53 -5.80
CA ARG A 49 0.91 -11.38 -4.80
C ARG A 49 0.97 -10.72 -3.43
N ALA A 50 -0.18 -10.44 -2.84
CA ALA A 50 -0.29 -9.77 -1.54
C ALA A 50 -0.36 -10.78 -0.40
N PHE A 51 0.53 -10.65 0.56
CA PHE A 51 0.57 -11.46 1.78
C PHE A 51 0.45 -10.56 3.01
N VAL A 52 -0.18 -11.07 4.06
CA VAL A 52 -0.31 -10.38 5.35
C VAL A 52 -0.30 -11.39 6.49
N ARG A 53 -0.14 -10.96 7.72
CA ARG A 53 -0.36 -11.81 8.90
C ARG A 53 -1.80 -12.33 8.93
N THR A 54 -1.99 -13.58 9.36
CA THR A 54 -3.30 -14.22 9.47
C THR A 54 -4.32 -13.38 10.25
N ALA A 55 -3.89 -12.76 11.36
CA ALA A 55 -4.78 -11.91 12.16
C ALA A 55 -5.23 -10.65 11.38
N LEU A 56 -4.33 -10.05 10.56
CA LEU A 56 -4.68 -8.90 9.72
C LEU A 56 -5.63 -9.32 8.60
N TYR A 57 -5.41 -10.50 7.98
CA TYR A 57 -6.32 -11.01 6.96
C TYR A 57 -7.73 -11.24 7.51
N GLY A 58 -7.84 -11.77 8.73
CA GLY A 58 -9.14 -11.88 9.40
C GLY A 58 -9.87 -10.54 9.55
N ARG A 59 -9.14 -9.46 9.90
CA ARG A 59 -9.71 -8.11 9.95
C ARG A 59 -10.15 -7.61 8.57
N LEU A 60 -9.36 -7.88 7.52
CA LEU A 60 -9.74 -7.55 6.14
C LEU A 60 -11.02 -8.27 5.73
N LEU A 61 -11.15 -9.56 6.02
CA LEU A 61 -12.36 -10.32 5.71
C LEU A 61 -13.60 -9.78 6.42
N ASN A 62 -13.46 -9.23 7.62
CA ASN A 62 -14.57 -8.61 8.35
C ASN A 62 -15.09 -7.31 7.67
N LEU A 63 -14.32 -6.69 6.76
CA LEU A 63 -14.75 -5.53 5.97
C LEU A 63 -15.71 -5.94 4.83
N VAL A 64 -15.62 -7.18 4.36
CA VAL A 64 -16.31 -7.62 3.13
C VAL A 64 -17.81 -7.35 3.15
N PRO A 65 -18.58 -7.65 4.20
CA PRO A 65 -20.03 -7.37 4.21
C PRO A 65 -20.35 -5.88 4.05
N GLU A 66 -19.52 -4.98 4.58
CA GLU A 66 -19.72 -3.55 4.43
C GLU A 66 -19.35 -3.07 3.02
N LEU A 67 -18.28 -3.60 2.44
CA LEU A 67 -17.91 -3.33 1.05
C LEU A 67 -19.03 -3.75 0.09
N GLU A 68 -19.59 -4.95 0.28
CA GLU A 68 -20.74 -5.43 -0.50
C GLU A 68 -21.96 -4.52 -0.38
N ALA A 69 -22.33 -4.15 0.86
CA ALA A 69 -23.47 -3.26 1.11
C ALA A 69 -23.29 -1.89 0.45
N MET A 70 -22.07 -1.38 0.37
CA MET A 70 -21.73 -0.12 -0.30
C MET A 70 -21.51 -0.28 -1.82
N ARG A 71 -21.50 -1.49 -2.35
CA ARG A 71 -21.15 -1.82 -3.75
C ARG A 71 -19.74 -1.33 -4.11
N LEU A 72 -18.80 -1.54 -3.22
CA LEU A 72 -17.39 -1.15 -3.36
C LEU A 72 -16.49 -2.39 -3.29
N LYS A 73 -15.27 -2.24 -3.79
CA LYS A 73 -14.14 -3.14 -3.55
C LYS A 73 -12.99 -2.36 -2.92
N MET A 74 -12.01 -3.09 -2.42
CA MET A 74 -10.79 -2.50 -1.88
C MET A 74 -9.59 -2.92 -2.74
N ARG A 75 -8.80 -1.95 -3.18
CA ARG A 75 -7.53 -2.20 -3.83
C ARG A 75 -6.44 -2.28 -2.78
N ILE A 76 -5.62 -3.31 -2.84
CA ILE A 76 -4.41 -3.48 -2.03
C ILE A 76 -3.22 -2.98 -2.86
N CYS A 77 -2.67 -1.84 -2.47
CA CYS A 77 -1.56 -1.18 -3.18
C CYS A 77 -0.19 -1.60 -2.65
N ASP A 78 -0.08 -1.91 -1.35
CA ASP A 78 1.04 -2.61 -0.73
C ASP A 78 0.55 -3.46 0.45
N ALA A 79 1.35 -4.50 0.79
CA ALA A 79 1.05 -5.43 1.87
C ALA A 79 2.37 -5.90 2.54
N TYR A 80 2.59 -7.20 2.74
CA TYR A 80 3.89 -7.67 3.21
C TYR A 80 5.00 -7.31 2.22
N ARG A 81 5.95 -6.53 2.70
CA ARG A 81 7.15 -6.12 1.96
C ARG A 81 8.35 -6.93 2.46
N PRO A 82 8.81 -7.94 1.69
CA PRO A 82 9.97 -8.72 2.09
C PRO A 82 11.18 -7.83 2.41
N PRO A 83 11.97 -8.14 3.45
CA PRO A 83 13.14 -7.33 3.84
C PRO A 83 14.12 -7.05 2.70
N LEU A 84 14.29 -8.02 1.80
CA LEU A 84 15.15 -7.84 0.61
C LEU A 84 14.57 -6.79 -0.34
N ALA A 85 13.25 -6.81 -0.60
CA ALA A 85 12.59 -5.79 -1.43
C ALA A 85 12.73 -4.41 -0.80
N HIS A 86 12.49 -4.29 0.51
CA HIS A 86 12.69 -3.04 1.24
C HIS A 86 14.11 -2.50 1.09
N THR A 87 15.11 -3.37 1.20
CA THR A 87 16.53 -3.00 1.02
C THR A 87 16.84 -2.55 -0.41
N ILE A 88 16.26 -3.20 -1.42
CA ILE A 88 16.39 -2.79 -2.82
C ILE A 88 15.80 -1.39 -3.03
N MET A 89 14.60 -1.14 -2.50
CA MET A 89 13.92 0.15 -2.59
C MET A 89 14.70 1.25 -1.91
N LEU A 90 15.18 1.05 -0.68
CA LEU A 90 16.00 2.03 0.04
C LEU A 90 17.26 2.45 -0.72
N LYS A 91 17.87 1.54 -1.47
CA LYS A 91 19.07 1.85 -2.29
C LYS A 91 18.72 2.71 -3.53
N LYS A 92 17.48 2.68 -3.97
CA LYS A 92 17.01 3.38 -5.18
C LYS A 92 16.43 4.76 -4.89
N VAL A 93 15.80 4.93 -3.73
CA VAL A 93 15.16 6.18 -3.33
C VAL A 93 16.02 6.88 -2.29
N ALA A 94 16.65 7.98 -2.70
CA ALA A 94 17.54 8.76 -1.87
C ALA A 94 16.85 9.87 -1.04
N ILE A 95 15.55 9.70 -0.70
CA ILE A 95 14.81 10.68 0.11
C ILE A 95 14.81 10.21 1.57
N PRO A 96 15.53 10.89 2.48
CA PRO A 96 15.52 10.54 3.89
C PRO A 96 14.11 10.63 4.48
N GLY A 97 13.71 9.60 5.22
CA GLY A 97 12.43 9.56 5.93
C GLY A 97 11.21 9.16 5.09
N LEU A 98 11.38 8.86 3.80
CA LEU A 98 10.29 8.37 2.96
C LEU A 98 9.93 6.91 3.27
N PHE A 99 10.93 6.09 3.52
CA PHE A 99 10.76 4.72 4.01
C PHE A 99 11.36 4.59 5.41
N ALA A 100 10.89 3.63 6.17
CA ALA A 100 11.56 3.24 7.41
C ALA A 100 13.05 3.01 7.15
N ALA A 101 13.91 3.52 8.03
CA ALA A 101 15.37 3.51 7.86
C ALA A 101 15.95 2.11 7.67
N ASN A 102 15.25 1.09 8.16
CA ASN A 102 15.54 -0.31 7.92
C ASN A 102 14.23 -1.14 7.97
N TYR A 103 14.31 -2.38 7.46
CA TYR A 103 13.15 -3.26 7.39
C TYR A 103 12.57 -3.64 8.76
N GLN A 104 13.37 -3.61 9.82
CA GLN A 104 12.94 -3.96 11.19
C GLN A 104 11.98 -2.92 11.77
N LEU A 105 11.99 -1.70 11.26
CA LEU A 105 11.09 -0.61 11.67
C LEU A 105 9.84 -0.50 10.78
N SER A 106 9.76 -1.29 9.71
CA SER A 106 8.65 -1.22 8.75
C SER A 106 7.54 -2.19 9.12
N ASN A 107 6.33 -1.70 9.36
CA ASN A 107 5.15 -2.53 9.57
C ASN A 107 4.83 -3.42 8.36
N HIS A 108 5.10 -2.94 7.14
CA HIS A 108 4.99 -3.76 5.92
C HIS A 108 5.92 -4.96 5.97
N CYS A 109 7.18 -4.79 6.43
CA CYS A 109 8.11 -5.91 6.54
C CYS A 109 7.73 -6.93 7.61
N HIS A 110 6.84 -6.56 8.52
CA HIS A 110 6.25 -7.48 9.51
C HIS A 110 4.93 -8.11 9.03
N GLY A 111 4.39 -7.70 7.89
CA GLY A 111 3.08 -8.12 7.37
C GLY A 111 1.90 -7.61 8.20
N THR A 112 2.09 -6.49 8.91
CA THR A 112 1.11 -5.89 9.82
C THR A 112 0.55 -4.56 9.31
N ALA A 113 0.89 -4.15 8.08
CA ALA A 113 0.36 -2.97 7.41
C ALA A 113 -0.13 -3.31 6.00
N VAL A 114 -1.06 -2.51 5.50
CA VAL A 114 -1.53 -2.50 4.12
C VAL A 114 -1.75 -1.06 3.67
N ASP A 115 -1.38 -0.77 2.41
CA ASP A 115 -1.76 0.46 1.72
C ASP A 115 -2.95 0.13 0.83
N VAL A 116 -4.04 0.88 0.99
CA VAL A 116 -5.32 0.54 0.37
C VAL A 116 -6.03 1.78 -0.17
N CYS A 117 -6.90 1.58 -1.16
CA CYS A 117 -7.94 2.54 -1.52
C CYS A 117 -9.23 1.82 -1.89
N LEU A 118 -10.36 2.51 -1.81
CA LEU A 118 -11.65 1.99 -2.26
C LEU A 118 -11.79 2.18 -3.77
N THR A 119 -12.49 1.25 -4.40
CA THR A 119 -12.85 1.29 -5.82
C THR A 119 -14.34 1.03 -5.98
N ASP A 120 -14.89 1.39 -7.14
CA ASP A 120 -16.16 0.86 -7.57
C ASP A 120 -16.06 -0.64 -7.94
N LEU A 121 -17.16 -1.23 -8.35
CA LEU A 121 -17.22 -2.66 -8.73
C LEU A 121 -16.39 -2.98 -9.97
N ASP A 122 -16.18 -1.99 -10.85
CA ASP A 122 -15.38 -2.10 -12.08
C ASP A 122 -13.87 -1.92 -11.80
N GLY A 123 -13.51 -1.63 -10.54
CA GLY A 123 -12.12 -1.47 -10.11
C GLY A 123 -11.55 -0.08 -10.37
N LYS A 124 -12.38 0.92 -10.66
CA LYS A 124 -11.93 2.31 -10.74
C LYS A 124 -11.81 2.89 -9.33
N ASN A 125 -10.66 3.46 -9.00
CA ASN A 125 -10.45 4.10 -7.70
C ASN A 125 -11.47 5.21 -7.47
N LEU A 126 -11.99 5.29 -6.25
CA LEU A 126 -12.68 6.49 -5.81
C LEU A 126 -11.70 7.66 -5.80
N GLU A 127 -12.24 8.89 -5.85
CA GLU A 127 -11.43 10.11 -5.79
C GLU A 127 -10.87 10.31 -4.39
N TYR A 128 -9.57 10.65 -4.29
CA TYR A 128 -8.87 10.98 -3.05
C TYR A 128 -8.06 12.28 -3.23
N PRO A 129 -7.63 12.95 -2.14
CA PRO A 129 -6.82 14.16 -2.24
C PRO A 129 -5.51 13.97 -3.00
N THR A 130 -4.96 12.76 -2.99
CA THR A 130 -3.80 12.32 -3.77
C THR A 130 -3.89 10.82 -4.03
N ALA A 131 -3.09 10.28 -4.92
CA ALA A 131 -2.94 8.84 -5.08
C ALA A 131 -2.16 8.22 -3.89
N VAL A 132 -2.32 6.92 -3.69
CA VAL A 132 -1.45 6.16 -2.76
C VAL A 132 -0.01 6.33 -3.21
N ASP A 133 0.89 6.64 -2.27
CA ASP A 133 2.30 6.97 -2.52
C ASP A 133 2.52 8.07 -3.57
N ALA A 134 1.49 8.82 -3.91
CA ALA A 134 1.46 10.04 -4.71
C ALA A 134 2.41 10.04 -5.92
N TYR A 135 2.56 8.90 -6.59
CA TYR A 135 3.44 8.76 -7.74
C TYR A 135 2.77 9.23 -9.03
N THR A 136 3.48 10.11 -9.78
CA THR A 136 3.23 10.36 -11.21
C THR A 136 4.57 10.32 -11.96
N PRO A 137 4.56 10.13 -13.31
CA PRO A 137 5.79 10.16 -14.11
C PRO A 137 6.60 11.43 -13.92
N GLU A 138 5.94 12.58 -13.80
CA GLU A 138 6.56 13.88 -13.61
C GLU A 138 7.23 14.01 -12.24
N ILE A 139 6.57 13.52 -11.18
CA ILE A 139 7.11 13.48 -9.82
C ILE A 139 8.34 12.56 -9.78
N PHE A 140 8.25 11.38 -10.40
CA PHE A 140 9.37 10.45 -10.47
C PHE A 140 10.57 11.08 -11.20
N GLN A 141 10.35 11.76 -12.33
CA GLN A 141 11.39 12.46 -13.07
C GLN A 141 12.01 13.58 -12.22
N ALA A 142 11.19 14.37 -11.51
CA ALA A 142 11.67 15.41 -10.62
C ALA A 142 12.55 14.83 -9.51
N LEU A 143 12.14 13.73 -8.89
CA LEU A 143 12.91 13.01 -7.88
C LEU A 143 14.27 12.53 -8.41
N GLN A 144 14.30 11.97 -9.61
CA GLN A 144 15.56 11.53 -10.26
C GLN A 144 16.52 12.70 -10.53
N GLN A 145 15.98 13.91 -10.71
CA GLN A 145 16.74 15.15 -10.90
C GLN A 145 17.10 15.83 -9.57
N GLY A 146 16.78 15.22 -8.42
CA GLY A 146 17.02 15.78 -7.09
C GLY A 146 16.01 16.85 -6.66
N ASN A 147 14.90 17.04 -7.39
CA ASN A 147 13.83 17.95 -7.02
C ASN A 147 12.72 17.20 -6.26
N GLU A 148 12.74 17.29 -4.95
CA GLU A 148 11.76 16.65 -4.07
C GLU A 148 10.46 17.45 -3.88
N ALA A 149 10.41 18.72 -4.30
CA ALA A 149 9.29 19.61 -3.97
C ALA A 149 7.91 19.07 -4.43
N PRO A 150 7.73 18.57 -5.65
CA PRO A 150 6.44 18.04 -6.10
C PRO A 150 5.98 16.82 -5.28
N PHE A 151 6.92 15.97 -4.87
CA PHE A 151 6.62 14.82 -4.03
C PHE A 151 6.23 15.25 -2.61
N ARG A 152 6.96 16.18 -2.01
CA ARG A 152 6.64 16.71 -0.67
C ARG A 152 5.31 17.43 -0.64
N GLU A 153 4.92 18.11 -1.70
CA GLU A 153 3.57 18.70 -1.83
C GLU A 153 2.48 17.61 -1.76
N ASN A 154 2.68 16.49 -2.46
CA ASN A 154 1.75 15.38 -2.40
C ASN A 154 1.67 14.74 -1.01
N LEU A 155 2.79 14.66 -0.26
CA LEU A 155 2.76 14.21 1.14
C LEU A 155 1.91 15.13 2.03
N ILE A 156 1.95 16.46 1.79
CA ILE A 156 1.08 17.41 2.50
C ILE A 156 -0.39 17.12 2.18
N ARG A 157 -0.72 16.85 0.92
CA ARG A 157 -2.08 16.52 0.47
C ARG A 157 -2.56 15.16 1.01
N ALA A 158 -1.65 14.25 1.29
CA ALA A 158 -1.96 12.95 1.88
C ALA A 158 -2.32 13.01 3.37
N ARG A 159 -2.05 14.09 4.06
CA ARG A 159 -2.34 14.23 5.50
C ARG A 159 -3.83 14.21 5.79
N HIS A 160 -4.22 13.63 6.92
CA HIS A 160 -5.61 13.61 7.37
C HIS A 160 -6.21 14.99 7.62
N ASP A 161 -5.39 15.99 7.96
CA ASP A 161 -5.79 17.38 8.21
C ASP A 161 -5.82 18.27 6.95
N TYR A 162 -5.46 17.72 5.77
CA TYR A 162 -5.56 18.44 4.52
C TYR A 162 -7.03 18.55 4.07
N LEU A 163 -7.53 19.79 3.92
CA LEU A 163 -8.93 20.07 3.61
C LEU A 163 -9.14 20.74 2.24
N GLN A 164 -8.08 21.04 1.49
CA GLN A 164 -8.15 21.74 0.20
C GLN A 164 -8.31 20.76 -0.97
N ALA A 165 -9.26 19.83 -0.85
CA ALA A 165 -9.61 18.88 -1.89
C ALA A 165 -11.10 18.93 -2.22
N SER A 166 -11.55 18.23 -3.26
CA SER A 166 -12.97 18.16 -3.58
C SER A 166 -13.78 17.56 -2.41
N PRO A 167 -15.05 17.93 -2.26
CA PRO A 167 -15.92 17.32 -1.26
C PRO A 167 -15.99 15.79 -1.39
N ALA A 168 -15.95 15.26 -2.61
CA ALA A 168 -15.95 13.82 -2.87
C ALA A 168 -14.66 13.16 -2.36
N ALA A 169 -13.49 13.74 -2.65
CA ALA A 169 -12.21 13.21 -2.17
C ALA A 169 -12.13 13.21 -0.63
N LEU A 170 -12.61 14.26 0.02
CA LEU A 170 -12.65 14.34 1.49
C LEU A 170 -13.61 13.31 2.08
N ALA A 171 -14.79 13.14 1.49
CA ALA A 171 -15.77 12.14 1.92
C ALA A 171 -15.24 10.71 1.75
N ASN A 172 -14.61 10.39 0.62
CA ASN A 172 -14.05 9.07 0.35
C ASN A 172 -12.89 8.73 1.31
N ARG A 173 -12.03 9.71 1.61
CA ARG A 173 -10.97 9.54 2.62
C ARG A 173 -11.55 9.28 4.01
N ALA A 174 -12.58 10.04 4.40
CA ALA A 174 -13.25 9.85 5.67
C ALA A 174 -13.92 8.47 5.75
N LEU A 175 -14.59 8.03 4.67
CA LEU A 175 -15.21 6.72 4.56
C LEU A 175 -14.18 5.59 4.73
N LEU A 176 -13.06 5.65 3.99
CA LEU A 176 -12.00 4.65 4.10
C LEU A 176 -11.45 4.58 5.52
N LYS A 177 -11.10 5.73 6.10
CA LYS A 177 -10.58 5.81 7.46
C LYS A 177 -11.56 5.20 8.47
N ASP A 178 -12.82 5.60 8.41
CA ASP A 178 -13.84 5.15 9.33
C ASP A 178 -14.08 3.63 9.21
N LEU A 179 -14.19 3.12 7.97
CA LEU A 179 -14.32 1.70 7.68
C LEU A 179 -13.14 0.91 8.28
N MET A 180 -11.91 1.33 8.01
CA MET A 180 -10.70 0.63 8.50
C MET A 180 -10.62 0.69 10.03
N CYS A 181 -10.89 1.84 10.65
CA CYS A 181 -10.83 2.00 12.11
C CYS A 181 -11.86 1.11 12.83
N ARG A 182 -13.09 0.98 12.31
CA ARG A 182 -14.11 0.08 12.90
C ARG A 182 -13.65 -1.38 12.93
N HIS A 183 -12.79 -1.79 12.01
CA HIS A 183 -12.25 -3.15 11.93
C HIS A 183 -10.86 -3.29 12.57
N GLY A 184 -10.46 -2.31 13.41
CA GLY A 184 -9.26 -2.38 14.24
C GLY A 184 -7.96 -2.10 13.51
N PHE A 185 -8.01 -1.34 12.41
CA PHE A 185 -6.84 -0.76 11.79
C PHE A 185 -6.60 0.65 12.37
N GLU A 186 -5.34 1.02 12.46
CA GLU A 186 -4.92 2.34 12.90
C GLU A 186 -4.29 3.08 11.72
N PRO A 187 -4.76 4.29 11.37
CA PRO A 187 -4.18 5.06 10.29
C PRO A 187 -2.82 5.64 10.72
N ILE A 188 -1.91 5.77 9.78
CA ILE A 188 -0.69 6.54 9.97
C ILE A 188 -1.09 8.03 9.93
N PRO A 189 -0.73 8.86 10.94
CA PRO A 189 -1.28 10.22 11.08
C PRO A 189 -1.06 11.17 9.90
N HIS A 190 -0.01 10.94 9.12
CA HIS A 190 0.40 11.79 8.00
C HIS A 190 0.16 11.14 6.63
N GLU A 191 -0.53 9.99 6.61
CA GLU A 191 -0.96 9.27 5.41
C GLU A 191 -2.45 8.92 5.56
N TRP A 192 -3.21 9.01 4.44
CA TRP A 192 -4.63 8.64 4.46
C TRP A 192 -4.84 7.19 4.07
#